data_43208552cc7604195594b9f0b186261d
#
_entry.id   43208552cc7604195594b9f0b186261d
#
_cell.length_a   1.000
_cell.length_b   1.000
_cell.length_c   1.000
_cell.angle_alpha   90.00
_cell.angle_beta   90.00
_cell.angle_gamma   90.00
#
_symmetry.space_group_name_H-M   'P 1'
#
loop_
_entity.id
_entity.type
_entity.pdbx_description
1 polymer ?
#
loop_
_entity_poly.entity_id
_entity_poly.type
_entity_poly.pdbx_seq_one_letter_code
_entity_poly.pdbx_strand_id
1 'polypeptide(L)'
;MGRDQFDLERFPGRRRSSSALGNLQEHTGGSAASPKPGLLDGKPLQGPEFVEFSLPAAVMQQAQGEFEIRDNHRVSTLEGGAFEAVSLAALHGQTAVQGSGGGYLSNEISYRSIRLANELGVALPMGHIHTPKIAGQAPETVSLIIKQVERMLLLAAKSGA
;
A
#
# COMPACT_ATOMS: atom_id res chain seq x y z
N MET A 1 -12.30 12.87 -0.84
CA MET A 1 -11.81 13.35 0.45
C MET A 1 -10.28 13.33 0.42
N GLY A 2 -9.61 14.37 0.92
CA GLY A 2 -8.17 14.39 1.07
C GLY A 2 -7.77 13.54 2.27
N ARG A 3 -6.61 12.89 2.19
CA ARG A 3 -5.99 12.19 3.31
C ARG A 3 -5.19 13.23 4.10
N ASP A 4 -5.43 13.36 5.38
CA ASP A 4 -4.79 14.33 6.28
C ASP A 4 -3.76 13.68 7.24
N GLN A 5 -3.46 12.39 7.00
CA GLN A 5 -2.57 11.55 7.79
C GLN A 5 -1.64 10.71 6.89
N PHE A 6 -0.63 10.10 7.49
CA PHE A 6 0.12 9.02 6.86
C PHE A 6 -0.62 7.70 7.00
N ASP A 7 -0.63 6.89 5.94
CA ASP A 7 -1.06 5.50 6.01
C ASP A 7 0.11 4.57 5.67
N LEU A 8 0.45 3.66 6.59
CA LEU A 8 1.35 2.55 6.38
C LEU A 8 0.52 1.40 5.81
N GLU A 9 0.65 1.10 4.53
CA GLU A 9 -0.24 0.21 3.81
C GLU A 9 0.12 -1.27 4.07
N ARG A 10 -0.57 -1.90 5.03
CA ARG A 10 -0.18 -3.21 5.59
C ARG A 10 -0.29 -4.37 4.60
N PHE A 11 -1.38 -4.45 3.83
CA PHE A 11 -1.68 -5.60 2.97
C PHE A 11 -1.93 -5.20 1.53
N PRO A 12 -0.87 -4.92 0.73
CA PRO A 12 -1.04 -4.68 -0.71
C PRO A 12 -1.64 -5.91 -1.42
N GLY A 13 -2.59 -5.64 -2.33
CA GLY A 13 -3.28 -6.67 -3.10
C GLY A 13 -2.79 -6.79 -4.54
N ARG A 14 -2.88 -7.99 -5.11
CA ARG A 14 -2.42 -8.33 -6.46
C ARG A 14 -3.22 -7.66 -7.57
N ARG A 15 -4.47 -7.28 -7.29
CA ARG A 15 -5.42 -6.90 -8.32
C ARG A 15 -5.71 -5.41 -8.35
N ARG A 16 -6.12 -4.95 -9.52
CA ARG A 16 -6.70 -3.63 -9.75
C ARG A 16 -8.22 -3.73 -9.82
N SER A 17 -8.91 -2.84 -9.15
CA SER A 17 -10.37 -2.74 -9.16
C SER A 17 -10.88 -1.36 -9.55
N SER A 18 -9.99 -0.38 -9.62
CA SER A 18 -10.35 0.97 -10.04
C SER A 18 -10.14 1.12 -11.54
N SER A 19 -11.16 1.59 -12.24
CA SER A 19 -11.08 2.01 -13.63
C SER A 19 -10.49 3.41 -13.68
N ALA A 20 -9.19 3.55 -13.42
CA ALA A 20 -8.56 4.83 -13.69
C ALA A 20 -8.35 4.97 -15.18
N LEU A 21 -8.73 6.12 -15.72
CA LEU A 21 -8.38 6.51 -17.08
C LEU A 21 -6.89 6.87 -17.08
N GLY A 22 -6.09 6.19 -17.90
CA GLY A 22 -4.74 6.64 -18.22
C GLY A 22 -4.77 7.99 -18.96
N ASN A 23 -3.63 8.58 -19.21
CA ASN A 23 -3.52 9.85 -19.97
C ASN A 23 -4.18 9.79 -21.36
N LEU A 24 -4.38 8.59 -21.91
CA LEU A 24 -5.06 8.32 -23.17
C LEU A 24 -6.52 7.87 -22.99
N GLN A 25 -7.09 8.04 -21.79
CA GLN A 25 -8.43 7.58 -21.42
C GLN A 25 -8.65 6.07 -21.55
N GLU A 26 -7.58 5.29 -21.47
CA GLU A 26 -7.64 3.84 -21.50
C GLU A 26 -8.09 3.27 -20.16
N HIS A 27 -9.05 2.37 -20.20
CA HIS A 27 -9.48 1.64 -19.01
C HIS A 27 -8.45 0.58 -18.63
N THR A 28 -8.08 0.52 -17.35
CA THR A 28 -7.16 -0.50 -16.83
C THR A 28 -7.78 -1.89 -16.75
N GLY A 29 -9.04 -2.04 -17.13
CA GLY A 29 -9.75 -3.30 -17.33
C GLY A 29 -10.30 -3.97 -16.07
N GLY A 30 -9.99 -3.46 -14.87
CA GLY A 30 -10.52 -3.98 -13.60
C GLY A 30 -11.72 -3.18 -13.08
N SER A 31 -12.55 -3.81 -12.28
CA SER A 31 -13.64 -3.19 -11.51
C SER A 31 -13.77 -3.89 -10.15
N ALA A 32 -14.55 -3.30 -9.23
CA ALA A 32 -14.80 -3.95 -7.93
C ALA A 32 -15.49 -5.31 -8.07
N ALA A 33 -16.36 -5.48 -9.07
CA ALA A 33 -17.04 -6.74 -9.34
C ALA A 33 -16.18 -7.72 -10.17
N SER A 34 -15.14 -7.23 -10.85
CA SER A 34 -14.24 -8.05 -11.68
C SER A 34 -12.81 -7.49 -11.58
N PRO A 35 -12.16 -7.64 -10.40
CA PRO A 35 -10.81 -7.17 -10.20
C PRO A 35 -9.83 -8.00 -11.03
N LYS A 36 -8.85 -7.36 -11.68
CA LYS A 36 -7.90 -8.04 -12.56
C LYS A 36 -6.46 -7.87 -12.07
N PRO A 37 -5.64 -8.93 -12.12
CA PRO A 37 -4.21 -8.81 -11.84
C PRO A 37 -3.58 -7.74 -12.74
N GLY A 38 -2.59 -7.02 -12.21
CA GLY A 38 -1.71 -6.21 -13.03
C GLY A 38 -1.00 -7.08 -14.08
N LEU A 39 -0.42 -6.46 -15.10
CA LEU A 39 0.32 -7.17 -16.15
C LEU A 39 1.83 -7.01 -15.96
N LEU A 40 2.58 -8.09 -16.18
CA LEU A 40 4.02 -8.10 -16.30
C LEU A 40 4.36 -8.74 -17.65
N ASP A 41 5.02 -8.00 -18.53
CA ASP A 41 5.34 -8.42 -19.90
C ASP A 41 4.11 -8.97 -20.66
N GLY A 42 2.98 -8.28 -20.54
CA GLY A 42 1.72 -8.65 -21.18
C GLY A 42 1.00 -9.84 -20.54
N LYS A 43 1.55 -10.47 -19.50
CA LYS A 43 0.95 -11.62 -18.80
C LYS A 43 0.38 -11.21 -17.44
N PRO A 44 -0.73 -11.83 -16.99
CA PRO A 44 -1.26 -11.57 -15.67
C PRO A 44 -0.23 -11.85 -14.56
N LEU A 45 -0.05 -10.89 -13.67
CA LEU A 45 0.83 -11.01 -12.53
C LEU A 45 0.45 -12.22 -11.67
N GLN A 46 1.40 -13.13 -11.45
CA GLN A 46 1.21 -14.33 -10.63
C GLN A 46 1.63 -14.06 -9.18
N GLY A 47 1.21 -14.92 -8.25
CA GLY A 47 1.57 -14.88 -6.84
C GLY A 47 0.35 -14.86 -5.91
N PRO A 48 0.56 -14.69 -4.60
CA PRO A 48 -0.53 -14.64 -3.62
C PRO A 48 -1.45 -13.44 -3.87
N GLU A 49 -2.68 -13.49 -3.39
CA GLU A 49 -3.63 -12.38 -3.55
C GLU A 49 -3.23 -11.14 -2.75
N PHE A 50 -2.57 -11.34 -1.60
CA PHE A 50 -2.04 -10.28 -0.76
C PHE A 50 -0.60 -10.57 -0.34
N VAL A 51 0.15 -9.50 -0.09
CA VAL A 51 1.48 -9.54 0.55
C VAL A 51 1.46 -8.63 1.77
N GLU A 52 2.44 -8.79 2.67
CA GLU A 52 2.49 -8.00 3.89
C GLU A 52 3.67 -7.02 3.87
N PHE A 53 3.41 -5.80 4.27
CA PHE A 53 4.37 -4.76 4.60
C PHE A 53 5.31 -5.26 5.71
N SER A 54 6.62 -5.19 5.51
CA SER A 54 7.60 -5.75 6.44
C SER A 54 8.42 -4.70 7.21
N LEU A 55 8.18 -3.40 6.99
CA LEU A 55 8.75 -2.38 7.86
C LEU A 55 8.13 -2.40 9.26
N PRO A 56 8.85 -1.96 10.31
CA PRO A 56 8.36 -2.02 11.69
C PRO A 56 7.32 -0.93 11.97
N ALA A 57 6.07 -1.13 11.54
CA ALA A 57 5.00 -0.14 11.60
C ALA A 57 4.79 0.43 13.00
N ALA A 58 4.76 -0.41 14.05
CA ALA A 58 4.57 0.04 15.42
C ALA A 58 5.67 1.00 15.91
N VAL A 59 6.90 0.83 15.43
CA VAL A 59 8.02 1.74 15.71
C VAL A 59 7.88 3.01 14.89
N MET A 60 7.50 2.91 13.61
CA MET A 60 7.29 4.06 12.74
C MET A 60 6.16 4.96 13.23
N GLN A 61 5.09 4.40 13.83
CA GLN A 61 4.00 5.15 14.44
C GLN A 61 4.44 6.04 15.61
N GLN A 62 5.60 5.80 16.20
CA GLN A 62 6.16 6.64 17.27
C GLN A 62 6.86 7.91 16.75
N ALA A 63 6.98 8.06 15.44
CA ALA A 63 7.60 9.24 14.84
C ALA A 63 6.73 10.48 15.07
N GLN A 64 7.18 11.35 15.97
CA GLN A 64 6.48 12.59 16.26
C GLN A 64 6.47 13.54 15.06
N GLY A 65 5.37 14.28 14.87
CA GLY A 65 5.18 15.24 13.80
C GLY A 65 3.77 15.81 13.82
N GLU A 66 3.44 16.58 12.79
CA GLU A 66 2.15 17.26 12.65
C GLU A 66 1.01 16.31 12.23
N PHE A 67 1.36 15.16 11.64
CA PHE A 67 0.39 14.26 11.05
C PHE A 67 0.30 12.95 11.85
N GLU A 68 -0.90 12.43 11.98
CA GLU A 68 -1.12 11.08 12.49
C GLU A 68 -0.46 10.05 11.55
N ILE A 69 0.01 8.93 12.12
CA ILE A 69 0.55 7.79 11.37
C ILE A 69 -0.32 6.57 11.69
N ARG A 70 -1.11 6.15 10.73
CA ARG A 70 -1.99 5.00 10.84
C ARG A 70 -1.35 3.76 10.22
N ASP A 71 -1.39 2.64 10.93
CA ASP A 71 -1.16 1.32 10.36
C ASP A 71 -2.46 0.87 9.67
N ASN A 72 -2.49 0.95 8.35
CA ASN A 72 -3.70 0.74 7.56
C ASN A 72 -3.86 -0.72 7.18
N HIS A 73 -4.80 -1.38 7.83
CA HIS A 73 -5.16 -2.79 7.62
C HIS A 73 -6.39 -2.98 6.71
N ARG A 74 -7.01 -1.88 6.26
CA ARG A 74 -8.25 -1.94 5.50
C ARG A 74 -8.03 -2.52 4.11
N VAL A 75 -8.74 -3.60 3.81
CA VAL A 75 -8.75 -4.28 2.51
C VAL A 75 -10.17 -4.48 2.01
N SER A 76 -10.30 -4.89 0.74
CA SER A 76 -11.58 -5.36 0.19
C SER A 76 -11.35 -6.64 -0.61
N THR A 77 -12.22 -7.61 -0.45
CA THR A 77 -12.19 -8.90 -1.16
C THR A 77 -13.53 -9.18 -1.83
N LEU A 78 -13.55 -10.09 -2.82
CA LEU A 78 -14.79 -10.51 -3.46
C LEU A 78 -15.71 -11.23 -2.48
N GLU A 79 -15.14 -12.02 -1.58
CA GLU A 79 -15.85 -12.87 -0.63
C GLU A 79 -16.37 -12.10 0.59
N GLY A 80 -15.55 -11.18 1.12
CA GLY A 80 -15.82 -10.51 2.41
C GLY A 80 -16.19 -9.02 2.30
N GLY A 81 -16.11 -8.42 1.10
CA GLY A 81 -16.27 -6.97 0.96
C GLY A 81 -15.11 -6.21 1.62
N ALA A 82 -15.39 -5.05 2.20
CA ALA A 82 -14.39 -4.19 2.83
C ALA A 82 -14.34 -4.42 4.35
N PHE A 83 -13.13 -4.67 4.90
CA PHE A 83 -12.91 -4.89 6.34
C PHE A 83 -11.47 -4.57 6.76
N GLU A 84 -11.20 -4.54 8.06
CA GLU A 84 -9.85 -4.45 8.64
C GLU A 84 -9.30 -5.87 8.84
N ALA A 85 -8.25 -6.22 8.08
CA ALA A 85 -7.63 -7.54 8.18
C ALA A 85 -6.71 -7.62 9.39
N VAL A 86 -6.88 -8.64 10.23
CA VAL A 86 -6.07 -8.81 11.44
C VAL A 86 -4.70 -9.41 11.17
N SER A 87 -4.51 -10.09 10.05
CA SER A 87 -3.24 -10.68 9.63
C SER A 87 -3.30 -11.11 8.15
N LEU A 88 -2.12 -11.38 7.57
CA LEU A 88 -2.04 -11.96 6.21
C LEU A 88 -2.71 -13.35 6.16
N ALA A 89 -2.63 -14.12 7.23
CA ALA A 89 -3.28 -15.45 7.31
C ALA A 89 -4.81 -15.36 7.21
N ALA A 90 -5.42 -14.31 7.74
CA ALA A 90 -6.87 -14.07 7.63
C ALA A 90 -7.31 -13.76 6.19
N LEU A 91 -6.39 -13.42 5.30
CA LEU A 91 -6.64 -13.16 3.89
C LEU A 91 -6.42 -14.39 3.00
N HIS A 92 -6.06 -15.53 3.58
CA HIS A 92 -5.86 -16.76 2.81
C HIS A 92 -7.18 -17.22 2.17
N GLY A 93 -7.13 -17.55 0.89
CA GLY A 93 -8.32 -17.97 0.13
C GLY A 93 -9.25 -16.83 -0.31
N GLN A 94 -8.95 -15.59 0.06
CA GLN A 94 -9.71 -14.41 -0.37
C GLN A 94 -9.17 -13.88 -1.71
N THR A 95 -10.05 -13.36 -2.56
CA THR A 95 -9.68 -12.70 -3.82
C THR A 95 -9.59 -11.19 -3.61
N ALA A 96 -8.44 -10.60 -3.84
CA ALA A 96 -8.23 -9.17 -3.65
C ALA A 96 -9.09 -8.33 -4.61
N VAL A 97 -9.83 -7.37 -4.06
CA VAL A 97 -10.47 -6.27 -4.79
C VAL A 97 -9.65 -5.00 -4.59
N GLN A 98 -9.29 -4.69 -3.34
CA GLN A 98 -8.38 -3.61 -2.98
C GLN A 98 -7.46 -4.09 -1.87
N GLY A 99 -6.17 -3.81 -2.01
CA GLY A 99 -5.27 -3.87 -0.87
C GLY A 99 -5.40 -2.63 0.01
N SER A 100 -4.64 -2.55 1.09
CA SER A 100 -4.67 -1.38 1.98
C SER A 100 -4.29 -0.09 1.26
N GLY A 101 -3.46 -0.15 0.22
CA GLY A 101 -3.13 0.98 -0.67
C GLY A 101 -4.18 1.30 -1.74
N GLY A 102 -5.37 0.68 -1.68
CA GLY A 102 -6.46 0.89 -2.63
C GLY A 102 -6.50 -0.12 -3.77
N GLY A 103 -7.12 0.24 -4.91
CA GLY A 103 -7.36 -0.65 -6.04
C GLY A 103 -6.62 -0.27 -7.34
N TYR A 104 -5.53 0.51 -7.27
CA TYR A 104 -4.85 1.02 -8.45
C TYR A 104 -3.31 1.00 -8.31
N LEU A 105 -2.61 1.89 -9.01
CA LEU A 105 -1.13 1.86 -9.20
C LEU A 105 -0.33 1.83 -7.90
N SER A 106 -0.69 2.63 -6.90
CA SER A 106 0.04 2.68 -5.63
C SER A 106 0.02 1.34 -4.90
N ASN A 107 -1.14 0.70 -4.87
CA ASN A 107 -1.29 -0.64 -4.33
C ASN A 107 -0.48 -1.68 -5.14
N GLU A 108 -0.55 -1.62 -6.48
CA GLU A 108 0.16 -2.56 -7.34
C GLU A 108 1.68 -2.43 -7.23
N ILE A 109 2.22 -1.21 -7.18
CA ILE A 109 3.67 -1.01 -7.02
C ILE A 109 4.17 -1.59 -5.71
N SER A 110 3.43 -1.37 -4.63
CA SER A 110 3.72 -1.94 -3.30
C SER A 110 3.71 -3.47 -3.34
N TYR A 111 2.66 -4.04 -3.92
CA TYR A 111 2.54 -5.49 -4.09
C TYR A 111 3.74 -6.08 -4.86
N ARG A 112 4.09 -5.48 -6.01
CA ARG A 112 5.18 -5.96 -6.85
C ARG A 112 6.52 -5.92 -6.14
N SER A 113 6.83 -4.84 -5.44
CA SER A 113 8.10 -4.65 -4.74
C SER A 113 8.27 -5.66 -3.61
N ILE A 114 7.25 -5.81 -2.75
CA ILE A 114 7.28 -6.76 -1.64
C ILE A 114 7.33 -8.20 -2.16
N ARG A 115 6.49 -8.53 -3.14
CA ARG A 115 6.49 -9.86 -3.76
C ARG A 115 7.86 -10.21 -4.33
N LEU A 116 8.50 -9.31 -5.07
CA LEU A 116 9.82 -9.55 -5.66
C LEU A 116 10.87 -9.78 -4.57
N ALA A 117 10.88 -8.98 -3.51
CA ALA A 117 11.80 -9.19 -2.39
C ALA A 117 11.62 -10.58 -1.75
N ASN A 118 10.36 -10.98 -1.52
CA ASN A 118 10.04 -12.30 -0.98
C ASN A 118 10.51 -13.45 -1.90
N GLU A 119 10.31 -13.32 -3.23
CA GLU A 119 10.74 -14.31 -4.21
C GLU A 119 12.27 -14.43 -4.29
N LEU A 120 12.97 -13.33 -4.16
CA LEU A 120 14.44 -13.31 -4.18
C LEU A 120 15.05 -13.72 -2.83
N GLY A 121 14.24 -13.93 -1.80
CA GLY A 121 14.72 -14.23 -0.44
C GLY A 121 15.55 -13.08 0.16
N VAL A 122 15.30 -11.84 -0.28
CA VAL A 122 16.02 -10.67 0.20
C VAL A 122 15.41 -10.23 1.52
N ALA A 123 16.19 -10.28 2.59
CA ALA A 123 15.81 -9.80 3.92
C ALA A 123 15.87 -8.26 3.99
N LEU A 124 15.23 -7.59 3.04
CA LEU A 124 15.12 -6.14 2.99
C LEU A 124 13.70 -5.74 3.40
N PRO A 125 13.53 -4.99 4.49
CA PRO A 125 12.23 -4.49 4.90
C PRO A 125 11.65 -3.57 3.81
N MET A 126 10.43 -3.84 3.41
CA MET A 126 9.74 -3.13 2.34
C MET A 126 8.33 -2.74 2.74
N GLY A 127 7.88 -1.61 2.25
CA GLY A 127 6.53 -1.14 2.51
C GLY A 127 6.17 0.07 1.68
N HIS A 128 4.95 0.55 1.87
CA HIS A 128 4.41 1.72 1.21
C HIS A 128 3.83 2.68 2.25
N ILE A 129 4.27 3.92 2.18
CA ILE A 129 3.78 5.01 3.01
C ILE A 129 3.00 5.96 2.11
N HIS A 130 1.70 6.04 2.29
CA HIS A 130 0.93 7.14 1.72
C HIS A 130 1.11 8.40 2.57
N THR A 131 1.46 9.49 1.93
CA THR A 131 1.60 10.80 2.58
C THR A 131 0.27 11.53 2.69
N PRO A 132 0.13 12.47 3.63
CA PRO A 132 -1.00 13.39 3.65
C PRO A 132 -1.15 14.13 2.33
N LYS A 133 -2.38 14.42 1.94
CA LYS A 133 -2.67 15.23 0.75
C LYS A 133 -2.32 16.69 1.02
N ILE A 134 -1.43 17.24 0.22
CA ILE A 134 -1.01 18.63 0.32
C ILE A 134 -1.97 19.49 -0.52
N ALA A 135 -2.70 20.37 0.13
CA ALA A 135 -3.48 21.39 -0.56
C ALA A 135 -2.53 22.48 -1.10
N GLY A 136 -2.62 22.73 -2.41
CA GLY A 136 -1.87 23.82 -3.04
C GLY A 136 -0.35 23.66 -3.04
N GLN A 137 0.21 22.49 -2.70
CA GLN A 137 1.64 22.22 -2.64
C GLN A 137 2.41 23.24 -1.76
N ALA A 138 1.84 23.66 -0.63
CA ALA A 138 2.46 24.60 0.28
C ALA A 138 3.84 24.11 0.74
N PRO A 139 4.94 24.87 0.51
CA PRO A 139 6.31 24.41 0.81
C PRO A 139 6.51 24.04 2.29
N GLU A 140 5.84 24.74 3.20
CA GLU A 140 5.89 24.47 4.64
C GLU A 140 5.31 23.09 4.95
N THR A 141 4.16 22.74 4.38
CA THR A 141 3.51 21.43 4.55
C THR A 141 4.38 20.32 3.97
N VAL A 142 4.98 20.55 2.79
CA VAL A 142 5.94 19.60 2.18
C VAL A 142 7.12 19.36 3.13
N SER A 143 7.68 20.42 3.72
CA SER A 143 8.81 20.32 4.67
C SER A 143 8.44 19.50 5.91
N LEU A 144 7.24 19.68 6.45
CA LEU A 144 6.75 18.92 7.61
C LEU A 144 6.59 17.44 7.28
N ILE A 145 6.02 17.12 6.12
CA ILE A 145 5.88 15.73 5.63
C ILE A 145 7.26 15.07 5.49
N ILE A 146 8.22 15.74 4.83
CA ILE A 146 9.58 15.20 4.63
C ILE A 146 10.24 14.90 5.98
N LYS A 147 10.20 15.84 6.92
CA LYS A 147 10.79 15.67 8.25
C LYS A 147 10.15 14.49 9.02
N GLN A 148 8.85 14.29 8.87
CA GLN A 148 8.18 13.19 9.57
C GLN A 148 8.47 11.84 8.91
N VAL A 149 8.55 11.76 7.58
CA VAL A 149 9.03 10.57 6.85
C VAL A 149 10.45 10.21 7.26
N GLU A 150 11.35 11.19 7.31
CA GLU A 150 12.73 10.97 7.78
C GLU A 150 12.77 10.35 9.18
N ARG A 151 11.98 10.86 10.12
CA ARG A 151 11.88 10.30 11.48
C ARG A 151 11.37 8.88 11.47
N MET A 152 10.33 8.57 10.70
CA MET A 152 9.82 7.21 10.55
C MET A 152 10.91 6.25 10.06
N LEU A 153 11.66 6.63 9.02
CA LEU A 153 12.73 5.82 8.45
C LEU A 153 13.91 5.64 9.41
N LEU A 154 14.29 6.70 10.14
CA LEU A 154 15.35 6.61 11.15
C LEU A 154 14.97 5.69 12.31
N LEU A 155 13.71 5.71 12.75
CA LEU A 155 13.22 4.80 13.78
C LEU A 155 13.21 3.35 13.26
N ALA A 156 12.73 3.13 12.04
CA ALA A 156 12.75 1.81 11.41
C ALA A 156 14.18 1.24 11.32
N ALA A 157 15.13 2.04 10.82
CA ALA A 157 16.52 1.61 10.69
C ALA A 157 17.18 1.27 12.04
N LYS A 158 16.84 1.99 13.12
CA LYS A 158 17.36 1.74 14.47
C LYS A 158 16.76 0.49 15.13
N SER A 159 15.58 0.06 14.69
CA SER A 159 14.93 -1.14 15.24
C SER A 159 15.50 -2.46 14.72
N GLY A 160 16.47 -2.43 13.81
CA GLY A 160 17.10 -3.61 13.23
C GLY A 160 16.27 -4.24 12.12
N ALA A 161 15.36 -3.46 11.55
CA ALA A 161 14.60 -3.87 10.37
C ALA A 161 15.47 -3.88 9.12
#